data_1e850037d6578aec5c3120bd73627680
#
_entry.id   1e850037d6578aec5c3120bd73627680
#
_cell.length_a   1.000
_cell.length_b   1.000
_cell.length_c   1.000
_cell.angle_alpha   90.00
_cell.angle_beta   90.00
_cell.angle_gamma   90.00
#
_symmetry.space_group_name_H-M   'P 1'
#
loop_
_entity.id
_entity.type
_entity.pdbx_description
1 polymer ?
#
loop_
_entity_poly.entity_id
_entity_poly.type
_entity_poly.pdbx_seq_one_letter_code
_entity_poly.pdbx_strand_id
1 'polypeptide(L)'
;MHTNNYIDINRESWNSRLDSHLKSEFYDLGSFLEGKNSLNEIELNLLGDIKGKSILHLQCHFGQDSISLSRLGAKVTGVDLSDKSIEKAKELAIQTNSDAQFICCDLYDLPNHLEQQFDFVFSSYGTIGWLPDLDKWAKVICQFLKPTGKFVFAEFHPVVWMFDDEFDKIGYNYFNVKALIENQSGTYADKSANINTTYVMWNHGIGEVLNSLICNGLILNSFDEFDYSPYNCFNKTIEVAPNKYQIEHLDNKIPMVYTIVATKKEASLGLFFCGNYCVYHRNFIV
;
A
#
# COMPACT_ATOMS: atom_id res chain seq x y z
N MET A 1 18.64 18.08 1.76
CA MET A 1 18.96 16.65 1.80
C MET A 1 18.80 16.10 0.40
N HIS A 2 19.75 15.30 -0.09
CA HIS A 2 19.62 14.68 -1.40
C HIS A 2 18.60 13.54 -1.30
N THR A 3 17.56 13.56 -2.13
CA THR A 3 16.53 12.53 -2.25
C THR A 3 17.09 11.15 -2.69
N ASN A 4 18.39 11.08 -3.01
CA ASN A 4 19.08 9.85 -3.42
C ASN A 4 19.19 8.79 -2.31
N ASN A 5 18.92 9.14 -1.04
CA ASN A 5 18.96 8.23 0.10
C ASN A 5 17.59 8.00 0.77
N TYR A 6 16.50 8.13 0.00
CA TYR A 6 15.15 7.99 0.55
C TYR A 6 14.89 6.59 1.15
N ILE A 7 15.53 5.56 0.62
CA ILE A 7 15.37 4.18 1.09
C ILE A 7 15.79 4.06 2.56
N ASP A 8 16.99 4.54 2.91
CA ASP A 8 17.48 4.45 4.29
C ASP A 8 16.67 5.36 5.23
N ILE A 9 16.32 6.57 4.78
CA ILE A 9 15.47 7.51 5.54
C ILE A 9 14.12 6.85 5.85
N ASN A 10 13.48 6.25 4.86
CA ASN A 10 12.17 5.63 5.03
C ASN A 10 12.26 4.33 5.85
N ARG A 11 13.32 3.52 5.68
CA ARG A 11 13.58 2.34 6.52
C ARG A 11 13.71 2.73 7.99
N GLU A 12 14.52 3.73 8.30
CA GLU A 12 14.71 4.21 9.67
C GLU A 12 13.42 4.77 10.26
N SER A 13 12.66 5.55 9.45
CA SER A 13 11.35 6.05 9.83
C SER A 13 10.39 4.93 10.21
N TRP A 14 10.27 3.88 9.38
CA TRP A 14 9.39 2.73 9.66
C TRP A 14 9.89 1.90 10.85
N ASN A 15 11.19 1.70 10.96
CA ASN A 15 11.80 1.00 12.11
C ASN A 15 11.49 1.70 13.44
N SER A 16 11.49 3.03 13.44
CA SER A 16 11.23 3.80 14.67
C SER A 16 9.76 3.83 15.09
N ARG A 17 8.82 3.60 14.17
CA ARG A 17 7.37 3.57 14.44
C ARG A 17 6.91 2.25 15.05
N LEU A 18 7.64 1.14 14.81
CA LEU A 18 7.18 -0.21 15.11
C LEU A 18 6.69 -0.39 16.55
N ASP A 19 7.48 0.05 17.55
CA ASP A 19 7.13 -0.13 18.95
C ASP A 19 5.84 0.56 19.36
N SER A 20 5.58 1.75 18.80
CA SER A 20 4.32 2.49 19.01
C SER A 20 3.17 1.79 18.33
N HIS A 21 3.36 1.30 17.11
CA HIS A 21 2.35 0.56 16.35
C HIS A 21 1.94 -0.72 17.07
N LEU A 22 2.88 -1.50 17.59
CA LEU A 22 2.59 -2.75 18.33
C LEU A 22 1.79 -2.52 19.62
N LYS A 23 1.88 -1.33 20.22
CA LYS A 23 1.17 -0.97 21.46
C LYS A 23 -0.13 -0.22 21.19
N SER A 24 -0.37 0.20 19.97
CA SER A 24 -1.54 1.04 19.63
C SER A 24 -2.84 0.25 19.60
N GLU A 25 -3.91 0.91 19.98
CA GLU A 25 -5.28 0.40 19.80
C GLU A 25 -5.63 0.25 18.31
N PHE A 26 -4.99 1.03 17.45
CA PHE A 26 -5.19 0.99 16.00
C PHE A 26 -4.89 -0.40 15.42
N TYR A 27 -3.78 -1.01 15.82
CA TYR A 27 -3.40 -2.35 15.36
C TYR A 27 -3.99 -3.47 16.20
N ASP A 28 -4.47 -3.20 17.41
CA ASP A 28 -5.15 -4.15 18.30
C ASP A 28 -4.50 -5.55 18.31
N LEU A 29 -3.18 -5.55 18.55
CA LEU A 29 -2.38 -6.77 18.48
C LEU A 29 -2.92 -7.88 19.41
N GLY A 30 -3.52 -7.51 20.54
CA GLY A 30 -4.12 -8.46 21.48
C GLY A 30 -5.20 -9.29 20.81
N SER A 31 -6.25 -8.65 20.28
CA SER A 31 -7.34 -9.34 19.59
C SER A 31 -6.85 -10.07 18.33
N PHE A 32 -5.85 -9.52 17.63
CA PHE A 32 -5.24 -10.20 16.49
C PHE A 32 -4.62 -11.54 16.88
N LEU A 33 -3.89 -11.60 18.00
CA LEU A 33 -3.28 -12.84 18.51
C LEU A 33 -4.36 -13.86 18.90
N GLU A 34 -5.51 -13.40 19.40
CA GLU A 34 -6.67 -14.22 19.71
C GLU A 34 -7.46 -14.69 18.46
N GLY A 35 -7.06 -14.26 17.26
CA GLY A 35 -7.62 -14.74 16.00
C GLY A 35 -8.47 -13.74 15.23
N LYS A 36 -8.60 -12.48 15.69
CA LYS A 36 -9.28 -11.42 14.93
C LYS A 36 -8.59 -11.22 13.57
N ASN A 37 -9.39 -11.08 12.52
CA ASN A 37 -8.92 -10.73 11.18
C ASN A 37 -8.60 -9.23 11.14
N SER A 38 -7.45 -8.86 10.57
CA SER A 38 -7.03 -7.47 10.40
C SER A 38 -7.51 -6.83 9.09
N LEU A 39 -7.94 -7.65 8.12
CA LEU A 39 -8.43 -7.15 6.82
C LEU A 39 -9.84 -6.56 6.96
N ASN A 40 -10.09 -5.48 6.20
CA ASN A 40 -11.40 -4.84 6.15
C ASN A 40 -12.32 -5.48 5.09
N GLU A 41 -13.58 -5.10 5.13
CA GLU A 41 -14.60 -5.58 4.18
C GLU A 41 -14.23 -5.28 2.73
N ILE A 42 -13.59 -4.14 2.45
CA ILE A 42 -13.17 -3.73 1.10
C ILE A 42 -12.24 -4.79 0.50
N GLU A 43 -11.13 -5.10 1.20
CA GLU A 43 -10.12 -6.06 0.70
C GLU A 43 -10.68 -7.47 0.62
N LEU A 44 -11.46 -7.88 1.61
CA LEU A 44 -12.08 -9.21 1.65
C LEU A 44 -13.01 -9.43 0.45
N ASN A 45 -13.81 -8.42 0.08
CA ASN A 45 -14.71 -8.48 -1.06
C ASN A 45 -13.94 -8.55 -2.39
N LEU A 46 -12.84 -7.80 -2.52
CA LEU A 46 -12.01 -7.79 -3.73
C LEU A 46 -11.24 -9.10 -3.92
N LEU A 47 -10.73 -9.67 -2.84
CA LEU A 47 -9.96 -10.92 -2.87
C LEU A 47 -10.86 -12.13 -3.10
N GLY A 48 -12.07 -12.14 -2.51
CA GLY A 48 -12.99 -13.27 -2.59
C GLY A 48 -12.44 -14.56 -1.97
N ASP A 49 -12.66 -15.70 -2.60
CA ASP A 49 -12.14 -16.99 -2.11
C ASP A 49 -10.67 -17.18 -2.50
N ILE A 50 -9.80 -17.04 -1.50
CA ILE A 50 -8.34 -17.17 -1.64
C ILE A 50 -7.78 -18.50 -1.11
N LYS A 51 -8.64 -19.43 -0.70
CA LYS A 51 -8.19 -20.71 -0.15
C LYS A 51 -7.33 -21.48 -1.16
N GLY A 52 -6.12 -21.85 -0.74
CA GLY A 52 -5.13 -22.55 -1.57
C GLY A 52 -4.40 -21.66 -2.58
N LYS A 53 -4.74 -20.39 -2.71
CA LYS A 53 -4.08 -19.43 -3.61
C LYS A 53 -2.74 -18.96 -3.05
N SER A 54 -1.82 -18.64 -3.94
CA SER A 54 -0.56 -17.97 -3.58
C SER A 54 -0.71 -16.45 -3.69
N ILE A 55 -0.31 -15.72 -2.65
CA ILE A 55 -0.43 -14.26 -2.56
C ILE A 55 0.93 -13.66 -2.22
N LEU A 56 1.34 -12.67 -3.00
CA LEU A 56 2.43 -11.76 -2.68
C LEU A 56 1.84 -10.48 -2.11
N HIS A 57 2.11 -10.19 -0.84
CA HIS A 57 1.67 -8.97 -0.17
C HIS A 57 2.81 -7.96 -0.14
N LEU A 58 2.68 -6.88 -0.89
CA LEU A 58 3.67 -5.83 -1.01
C LEU A 58 3.52 -4.82 0.13
N GLN A 59 4.66 -4.37 0.70
CA GLN A 59 4.72 -3.38 1.78
C GLN A 59 3.86 -3.80 2.99
N CYS A 60 4.11 -5.03 3.46
CA CYS A 60 3.25 -5.74 4.42
C CYS A 60 3.44 -5.31 5.88
N HIS A 61 4.29 -4.32 6.16
CA HIS A 61 4.62 -3.85 7.51
C HIS A 61 5.00 -5.02 8.43
N PHE A 62 4.48 -5.11 9.66
CA PHE A 62 4.74 -6.25 10.55
C PHE A 62 3.77 -7.44 10.37
N GLY A 63 3.12 -7.53 9.21
CA GLY A 63 2.56 -8.77 8.67
C GLY A 63 1.19 -9.20 9.18
N GLN A 64 0.41 -8.39 9.92
CA GLN A 64 -0.92 -8.78 10.40
C GLN A 64 -1.84 -9.21 9.25
N ASP A 65 -1.92 -8.41 8.18
CA ASP A 65 -2.75 -8.73 7.02
C ASP A 65 -2.25 -9.97 6.28
N SER A 66 -0.93 -10.13 6.15
CA SER A 66 -0.33 -11.34 5.57
C SER A 66 -0.72 -12.60 6.36
N ILE A 67 -0.68 -12.53 7.69
CA ILE A 67 -1.08 -13.63 8.57
C ILE A 67 -2.60 -13.86 8.50
N SER A 68 -3.40 -12.81 8.42
CA SER A 68 -4.85 -12.91 8.22
C SER A 68 -5.21 -13.61 6.91
N LEU A 69 -4.53 -13.25 5.80
CA LEU A 69 -4.67 -13.96 4.52
C LEU A 69 -4.28 -15.45 4.63
N SER A 70 -3.21 -15.76 5.39
CA SER A 70 -2.80 -17.14 5.66
C SER A 70 -3.86 -17.92 6.46
N ARG A 71 -4.47 -17.29 7.47
CA ARG A 71 -5.58 -17.87 8.25
C ARG A 71 -6.82 -18.16 7.37
N LEU A 72 -7.02 -17.40 6.29
CA LEU A 72 -8.06 -17.65 5.28
C LEU A 72 -7.67 -18.77 4.28
N GLY A 73 -6.52 -19.40 4.47
CA GLY A 73 -6.05 -20.56 3.71
C GLY A 73 -5.19 -20.22 2.49
N ALA A 74 -4.73 -18.99 2.33
CA ALA A 74 -3.79 -18.61 1.29
C ALA A 74 -2.34 -19.00 1.67
N LYS A 75 -1.49 -19.19 0.65
CA LYS A 75 -0.02 -19.29 0.80
C LYS A 75 0.57 -17.90 0.58
N VAL A 76 1.02 -17.25 1.65
CA VAL A 76 1.37 -15.84 1.63
C VAL A 76 2.88 -15.61 1.74
N THR A 77 3.38 -14.71 0.90
CA THR A 77 4.71 -14.11 1.05
C THR A 77 4.53 -12.60 1.20
N GLY A 78 4.93 -12.06 2.35
CA GLY A 78 4.93 -10.61 2.63
C GLY A 78 6.30 -10.01 2.37
N VAL A 79 6.33 -8.78 1.88
CA VAL A 79 7.57 -8.05 1.60
C VAL A 79 7.49 -6.65 2.21
N ASP A 80 8.53 -6.23 2.91
CA ASP A 80 8.64 -4.87 3.44
C ASP A 80 10.09 -4.39 3.48
N LEU A 81 10.28 -3.07 3.47
CA LEU A 81 11.57 -2.41 3.56
C LEU A 81 12.15 -2.45 4.99
N SER A 82 11.27 -2.40 6.02
CA SER A 82 11.64 -2.33 7.42
C SER A 82 12.11 -3.70 7.92
N ASP A 83 13.37 -3.80 8.25
CA ASP A 83 13.96 -5.02 8.83
C ASP A 83 13.33 -5.37 10.19
N LYS A 84 13.08 -4.38 11.05
CA LYS A 84 12.41 -4.60 12.33
C LYS A 84 10.96 -5.07 12.17
N SER A 85 10.23 -4.50 11.20
CA SER A 85 8.88 -4.96 10.90
C SER A 85 8.85 -6.39 10.40
N ILE A 86 9.79 -6.77 9.54
CA ILE A 86 9.89 -8.15 9.03
C ILE A 86 10.32 -9.14 10.12
N GLU A 87 11.24 -8.77 11.01
CA GLU A 87 11.56 -9.59 12.18
C GLU A 87 10.31 -9.84 13.02
N LYS A 88 9.54 -8.78 13.30
CA LYS A 88 8.28 -8.91 14.06
C LYS A 88 7.23 -9.73 13.34
N ALA A 89 7.08 -9.57 12.02
CA ALA A 89 6.18 -10.38 11.21
C ALA A 89 6.49 -11.88 11.31
N LYS A 90 7.78 -12.25 11.27
CA LYS A 90 8.23 -13.64 11.47
C LYS A 90 7.89 -14.17 12.87
N GLU A 91 8.12 -13.36 13.92
CA GLU A 91 7.74 -13.72 15.29
C GLU A 91 6.22 -13.95 15.40
N LEU A 92 5.41 -13.05 14.85
CA LEU A 92 3.95 -13.16 14.87
C LEU A 92 3.46 -14.38 14.10
N ALA A 93 4.08 -14.71 12.96
CA ALA A 93 3.76 -15.94 12.23
C ALA A 93 3.98 -17.19 13.09
N ILE A 94 5.11 -17.26 13.81
CA ILE A 94 5.39 -18.36 14.74
C ILE A 94 4.36 -18.39 15.87
N GLN A 95 4.06 -17.26 16.51
CA GLN A 95 3.11 -17.16 17.62
C GLN A 95 1.69 -17.57 17.23
N THR A 96 1.32 -17.32 15.98
CA THR A 96 -0.04 -17.61 15.45
C THR A 96 -0.11 -18.93 14.68
N ASN A 97 0.97 -19.71 14.62
CA ASN A 97 1.10 -20.93 13.82
C ASN A 97 0.72 -20.68 12.32
N SER A 98 1.14 -19.56 11.77
CA SER A 98 0.93 -19.19 10.37
C SER A 98 2.11 -19.63 9.52
N ASP A 99 1.83 -20.14 8.31
CA ASP A 99 2.84 -20.50 7.31
C ASP A 99 3.27 -19.29 6.44
N ALA A 100 2.81 -18.08 6.75
CA ALA A 100 3.19 -16.86 6.02
C ALA A 100 4.70 -16.63 6.10
N GLN A 101 5.30 -16.33 4.96
CA GLN A 101 6.73 -16.07 4.83
C GLN A 101 6.98 -14.57 4.61
N PHE A 102 8.17 -14.09 5.02
CA PHE A 102 8.48 -12.66 4.97
C PHE A 102 9.89 -12.41 4.45
N ILE A 103 10.00 -11.45 3.51
CA ILE A 103 11.23 -10.99 2.86
C ILE A 103 11.45 -9.52 3.22
N CYS A 104 12.66 -9.17 3.67
CA CYS A 104 13.07 -7.79 3.89
C CYS A 104 13.87 -7.30 2.69
N CYS A 105 13.31 -6.40 1.88
CA CYS A 105 14.03 -5.74 0.79
C CYS A 105 13.29 -4.48 0.33
N ASP A 106 13.99 -3.64 -0.44
CA ASP A 106 13.32 -2.62 -1.25
C ASP A 106 12.42 -3.30 -2.29
N LEU A 107 11.22 -2.76 -2.49
CA LEU A 107 10.26 -3.30 -3.44
C LEU A 107 10.82 -3.42 -4.85
N TYR A 108 11.62 -2.45 -5.28
CA TYR A 108 12.22 -2.47 -6.63
C TYR A 108 13.33 -3.49 -6.78
N ASP A 109 13.90 -3.95 -5.65
CA ASP A 109 14.94 -5.00 -5.63
C ASP A 109 14.35 -6.41 -5.44
N LEU A 110 13.04 -6.53 -5.21
CA LEU A 110 12.37 -7.80 -4.99
C LEU A 110 12.67 -8.87 -6.07
N PRO A 111 12.82 -8.53 -7.36
CA PRO A 111 13.21 -9.50 -8.39
C PRO A 111 14.53 -10.22 -8.15
N ASN A 112 15.42 -9.67 -7.32
CA ASN A 112 16.68 -10.29 -6.94
C ASN A 112 16.56 -11.22 -5.71
N HIS A 113 15.41 -11.21 -5.03
CA HIS A 113 15.15 -11.97 -3.80
C HIS A 113 14.11 -13.08 -3.98
N LEU A 114 13.34 -13.05 -5.07
CA LEU A 114 12.21 -13.94 -5.26
C LEU A 114 12.00 -14.23 -6.76
N GLU A 115 11.83 -15.52 -7.12
CA GLU A 115 11.56 -15.94 -8.50
C GLU A 115 10.13 -16.44 -8.71
N GLN A 116 9.41 -16.80 -7.61
CA GLN A 116 8.08 -17.38 -7.65
C GLN A 116 7.04 -16.40 -8.21
N GLN A 117 6.07 -16.89 -9.01
CA GLN A 117 4.89 -16.15 -9.41
C GLN A 117 3.67 -16.54 -8.56
N PHE A 118 2.71 -15.63 -8.44
CA PHE A 118 1.58 -15.69 -7.53
C PHE A 118 0.24 -15.60 -8.25
N ASP A 119 -0.79 -16.20 -7.65
CA ASP A 119 -2.18 -16.06 -8.12
C ASP A 119 -2.69 -14.63 -7.88
N PHE A 120 -2.23 -14.02 -6.78
CA PHE A 120 -2.51 -12.63 -6.44
C PHE A 120 -1.23 -11.88 -6.07
N VAL A 121 -1.16 -10.61 -6.49
CA VAL A 121 -0.33 -9.58 -5.86
C VAL A 121 -1.29 -8.63 -5.14
N PHE A 122 -1.04 -8.37 -3.88
CA PHE A 122 -1.90 -7.56 -3.01
C PHE A 122 -1.10 -6.41 -2.39
N SER A 123 -1.70 -5.24 -2.29
CA SER A 123 -1.17 -4.10 -1.55
C SER A 123 -2.33 -3.27 -1.00
N SER A 124 -2.19 -2.72 0.20
CA SER A 124 -3.26 -2.00 0.88
C SER A 124 -2.76 -0.82 1.69
N TYR A 125 -3.45 0.28 1.52
CA TYR A 125 -3.45 1.55 2.24
C TYR A 125 -2.10 2.18 2.62
N GLY A 126 -1.86 3.37 2.06
CA GLY A 126 -0.69 4.19 2.36
C GLY A 126 0.62 3.63 1.83
N THR A 127 0.59 2.92 0.70
CA THR A 127 1.75 2.20 0.17
C THR A 127 2.47 2.92 -0.95
N ILE A 128 1.77 3.41 -1.98
CA ILE A 128 2.43 3.99 -3.16
C ILE A 128 3.09 5.34 -2.89
N GLY A 129 2.63 6.06 -1.87
CA GLY A 129 3.26 7.32 -1.46
C GLY A 129 4.73 7.19 -1.06
N TRP A 130 5.22 5.99 -0.75
CA TRP A 130 6.62 5.71 -0.43
C TRP A 130 7.50 5.42 -1.65
N LEU A 131 6.93 5.39 -2.84
CA LEU A 131 7.57 4.93 -4.07
C LEU A 131 7.74 6.11 -5.05
N PRO A 132 8.96 6.40 -5.53
CA PRO A 132 9.20 7.50 -6.47
C PRO A 132 8.78 7.19 -7.92
N ASP A 133 8.61 5.91 -8.30
CA ASP A 133 8.49 5.46 -9.69
C ASP A 133 7.44 4.36 -9.81
N LEU A 134 6.22 4.74 -10.20
CA LEU A 134 5.12 3.77 -10.35
C LEU A 134 5.27 2.86 -11.57
N ASP A 135 6.05 3.22 -12.57
CA ASP A 135 6.34 2.31 -13.68
C ASP A 135 7.18 1.11 -13.22
N LYS A 136 8.17 1.35 -12.34
CA LYS A 136 8.92 0.26 -11.70
C LYS A 136 8.04 -0.59 -10.80
N TRP A 137 7.17 0.03 -10.00
CA TRP A 137 6.20 -0.66 -9.17
C TRP A 137 5.28 -1.57 -10.00
N ALA A 138 4.70 -1.06 -11.09
CA ALA A 138 3.84 -1.83 -11.97
C ALA A 138 4.58 -2.99 -12.67
N LYS A 139 5.86 -2.79 -13.04
CA LYS A 139 6.72 -3.87 -13.57
C LYS A 139 6.92 -4.99 -12.56
N VAL A 140 7.21 -4.66 -11.29
CA VAL A 140 7.32 -5.64 -10.21
C VAL A 140 6.02 -6.43 -10.08
N ILE A 141 4.87 -5.77 -10.01
CA ILE A 141 3.55 -6.43 -9.95
C ILE A 141 3.37 -7.39 -11.12
N CYS A 142 3.56 -6.91 -12.35
CA CYS A 142 3.39 -7.71 -13.54
C CYS A 142 4.35 -8.93 -13.58
N GLN A 143 5.59 -8.76 -13.13
CA GLN A 143 6.58 -9.85 -13.08
C GLN A 143 6.12 -10.97 -12.13
N PHE A 144 5.62 -10.63 -10.96
CA PHE A 144 5.23 -11.60 -9.94
C PHE A 144 3.84 -12.21 -10.11
N LEU A 145 3.01 -11.69 -11.01
CA LEU A 145 1.74 -12.31 -11.35
C LEU A 145 1.93 -13.51 -12.30
N LYS A 146 1.28 -14.63 -11.98
CA LYS A 146 1.07 -15.72 -12.93
C LYS A 146 0.28 -15.22 -14.16
N PRO A 147 0.31 -15.93 -15.30
CA PRO A 147 -0.68 -15.68 -16.35
C PRO A 147 -2.10 -15.70 -15.75
N THR A 148 -2.94 -14.72 -16.10
CA THR A 148 -4.29 -14.51 -15.51
C THR A 148 -4.34 -14.23 -14.01
N GLY A 149 -3.19 -14.10 -13.34
CA GLY A 149 -3.12 -13.68 -11.94
C GLY A 149 -3.68 -12.27 -11.74
N LYS A 150 -4.18 -11.98 -10.53
CA LYS A 150 -4.85 -10.73 -10.21
C LYS A 150 -3.99 -9.84 -9.32
N PHE A 151 -3.92 -8.56 -9.66
CA PHE A 151 -3.49 -7.52 -8.75
C PHE A 151 -4.72 -6.94 -8.06
N VAL A 152 -4.70 -6.92 -6.73
CA VAL A 152 -5.74 -6.34 -5.88
C VAL A 152 -5.10 -5.23 -5.06
N PHE A 153 -5.66 -4.04 -5.19
CA PHE A 153 -5.13 -2.83 -4.58
C PHE A 153 -6.25 -2.01 -3.93
N ALA A 154 -6.07 -1.66 -2.67
CA ALA A 154 -6.89 -0.70 -1.95
C ALA A 154 -5.98 0.40 -1.39
N GLU A 155 -6.25 1.67 -1.69
CA GLU A 155 -5.36 2.76 -1.32
C GLU A 155 -6.14 4.02 -0.93
N PHE A 156 -5.54 4.84 -0.10
CA PHE A 156 -6.08 6.16 0.18
C PHE A 156 -6.08 7.02 -1.08
N HIS A 157 -7.20 7.69 -1.32
CA HIS A 157 -7.38 8.48 -2.53
C HIS A 157 -6.42 9.69 -2.52
N PRO A 158 -5.73 10.02 -3.64
CA PRO A 158 -4.77 11.12 -3.67
C PRO A 158 -5.35 12.49 -3.31
N VAL A 159 -6.66 12.65 -3.34
CA VAL A 159 -7.33 13.87 -2.87
C VAL A 159 -7.10 14.09 -1.38
N VAL A 160 -7.07 13.04 -0.53
CA VAL A 160 -6.82 13.22 0.91
C VAL A 160 -5.42 13.75 1.19
N TRP A 161 -4.46 13.38 0.36
CA TRP A 161 -3.07 13.83 0.46
C TRP A 161 -2.82 15.24 -0.07
N MET A 162 -3.84 15.91 -0.63
CA MET A 162 -3.75 17.31 -1.03
C MET A 162 -3.93 18.26 0.16
N PHE A 163 -4.61 17.81 1.21
CA PHE A 163 -4.93 18.64 2.37
C PHE A 163 -3.78 18.68 3.39
N ASP A 164 -3.82 19.71 4.25
CA ASP A 164 -3.05 19.70 5.49
C ASP A 164 -3.64 18.68 6.48
N ASP A 165 -2.93 18.42 7.58
CA ASP A 165 -3.32 17.42 8.58
C ASP A 165 -4.71 17.66 9.19
N GLU A 166 -5.20 18.90 9.16
CA GLU A 166 -6.50 19.29 9.69
C GLU A 166 -7.60 19.34 8.63
N PHE A 167 -7.30 19.04 7.38
CA PHE A 167 -8.24 19.12 6.26
C PHE A 167 -8.88 20.49 6.04
N ASP A 168 -8.23 21.56 6.51
CA ASP A 168 -8.77 22.93 6.42
C ASP A 168 -8.42 23.59 5.08
N LYS A 169 -7.32 23.21 4.45
CA LYS A 169 -6.85 23.79 3.19
C LYS A 169 -6.01 22.81 2.36
N ILE A 170 -5.97 23.07 1.06
CA ILE A 170 -5.06 22.37 0.14
C ILE A 170 -3.64 22.89 0.38
N GLY A 171 -2.73 22.00 0.76
CA GLY A 171 -1.32 22.28 1.04
C GLY A 171 -0.36 21.61 0.08
N TYR A 172 -0.78 20.54 -0.59
CA TYR A 172 0.07 19.68 -1.41
C TYR A 172 -0.46 19.51 -2.83
N ASN A 173 0.45 19.20 -3.75
CA ASN A 173 0.08 18.94 -5.14
C ASN A 173 -0.57 17.57 -5.30
N TYR A 174 -1.61 17.49 -6.12
CA TYR A 174 -2.21 16.23 -6.56
C TYR A 174 -1.26 15.42 -7.46
N PHE A 175 -0.48 16.11 -8.29
CA PHE A 175 0.44 15.49 -9.24
C PHE A 175 1.81 15.27 -8.61
N ASN A 176 2.49 14.20 -9.04
CA ASN A 176 3.85 13.90 -8.67
C ASN A 176 4.83 14.92 -9.30
N VAL A 177 5.09 16.01 -8.61
CA VAL A 177 5.97 17.09 -9.08
C VAL A 177 7.37 16.94 -8.49
N LYS A 178 7.45 16.57 -7.21
CA LYS A 178 8.71 16.43 -6.46
C LYS A 178 8.49 15.57 -5.22
N ALA A 179 9.58 15.02 -4.70
CA ALA A 179 9.59 14.40 -3.39
C ALA A 179 9.17 15.41 -2.28
N LEU A 180 8.36 14.94 -1.36
CA LEU A 180 7.98 15.62 -0.13
C LEU A 180 8.86 15.07 1.00
N ILE A 181 9.53 15.96 1.74
CA ILE A 181 10.34 15.59 2.90
C ILE A 181 9.60 16.13 4.10
N GLU A 182 9.08 15.24 4.93
CA GLU A 182 8.25 15.59 6.06
C GLU A 182 8.92 15.21 7.39
N ASN A 183 8.63 16.00 8.43
CA ASN A 183 8.99 15.69 9.79
C ASN A 183 7.71 15.51 10.60
N GLN A 184 7.53 14.36 11.21
CA GLN A 184 6.32 14.01 11.94
C GLN A 184 6.65 13.69 13.40
N SER A 185 5.87 14.24 14.32
CA SER A 185 5.84 13.85 15.72
C SER A 185 4.69 12.86 15.93
N GLY A 186 4.93 11.77 16.66
CA GLY A 186 3.96 10.69 16.77
C GLY A 186 3.80 9.86 15.49
N THR A 187 2.71 9.09 15.40
CA THR A 187 2.33 8.31 14.22
C THR A 187 0.83 8.39 13.96
N TYR A 188 0.38 7.95 12.79
CA TYR A 188 -1.06 7.83 12.50
C TYR A 188 -1.77 6.82 13.42
N ALA A 189 -1.05 5.83 13.95
CA ALA A 189 -1.58 4.82 14.87
C ALA A 189 -1.55 5.26 16.34
N ASP A 190 -0.62 6.16 16.70
CA ASP A 190 -0.51 6.78 18.03
C ASP A 190 0.06 8.19 17.90
N LYS A 191 -0.82 9.18 17.89
CA LYS A 191 -0.45 10.60 17.77
C LYS A 191 0.29 11.13 18.99
N SER A 192 0.18 10.43 20.13
CA SER A 192 0.85 10.78 21.39
C SER A 192 2.23 10.16 21.56
N ALA A 193 2.63 9.26 20.65
CA ALA A 193 3.92 8.59 20.72
C ALA A 193 5.08 9.60 20.73
N ASN A 194 6.00 9.44 21.67
CA ASN A 194 7.17 10.31 21.81
C ASN A 194 8.26 9.94 20.82
N ILE A 195 7.96 10.03 19.54
CA ILE A 195 8.89 9.80 18.44
C ILE A 195 8.82 10.96 17.45
N ASN A 196 9.97 11.28 16.85
CA ASN A 196 10.07 12.22 15.75
C ASN A 196 10.74 11.50 14.58
N THR A 197 10.09 11.50 13.43
CA THR A 197 10.57 10.83 12.23
C THR A 197 10.66 11.78 11.07
N THR A 198 11.72 11.64 10.28
CA THR A 198 11.79 12.24 8.94
C THR A 198 11.50 11.16 7.92
N TYR A 199 10.71 11.47 6.91
CA TYR A 199 10.45 10.56 5.81
C TYR A 199 10.33 11.29 4.47
N VAL A 200 10.43 10.52 3.40
CA VAL A 200 10.33 11.00 2.02
C VAL A 200 9.18 10.30 1.33
N MET A 201 8.28 11.07 0.74
CA MET A 201 7.11 10.53 0.05
C MET A 201 6.80 11.30 -1.24
N TRP A 202 5.90 10.75 -2.03
CA TRP A 202 5.42 11.31 -3.29
C TRP A 202 3.89 11.22 -3.38
N ASN A 203 3.27 12.24 -3.95
CA ASN A 203 1.86 12.15 -4.30
C ASN A 203 1.72 11.60 -5.72
N HIS A 204 0.76 10.70 -5.91
CA HIS A 204 0.49 10.08 -7.19
C HIS A 204 -0.98 10.23 -7.55
N GLY A 205 -1.28 11.00 -8.59
CA GLY A 205 -2.65 11.13 -9.09
C GLY A 205 -3.16 9.83 -9.70
N ILE A 206 -4.48 9.63 -9.69
CA ILE A 206 -5.13 8.41 -10.23
C ILE A 206 -4.69 8.12 -11.66
N GLY A 207 -4.57 9.15 -12.51
CA GLY A 207 -4.13 8.97 -13.90
C GLY A 207 -2.72 8.38 -14.01
N GLU A 208 -1.79 8.74 -13.11
CA GLU A 208 -0.43 8.16 -13.06
C GLU A 208 -0.50 6.68 -12.66
N VAL A 209 -1.27 6.36 -11.61
CA VAL A 209 -1.44 4.98 -11.11
C VAL A 209 -2.01 4.06 -12.20
N LEU A 210 -3.13 4.47 -12.82
CA LEU A 210 -3.80 3.67 -13.85
C LEU A 210 -2.91 3.46 -15.08
N ASN A 211 -2.27 4.53 -15.57
CA ASN A 211 -1.40 4.46 -16.73
C ASN A 211 -0.16 3.60 -16.48
N SER A 212 0.44 3.68 -15.29
CA SER A 212 1.58 2.82 -14.94
C SER A 212 1.20 1.34 -14.99
N LEU A 213 0.03 0.95 -14.49
CA LEU A 213 -0.45 -0.43 -14.56
C LEU A 213 -0.71 -0.88 -16.01
N ILE A 214 -1.46 -0.08 -16.78
CA ILE A 214 -1.83 -0.38 -18.17
C ILE A 214 -0.57 -0.49 -19.06
N CYS A 215 0.34 0.46 -18.96
CA CYS A 215 1.55 0.50 -19.79
C CYS A 215 2.52 -0.64 -19.45
N ASN A 216 2.43 -1.22 -18.26
CA ASN A 216 3.28 -2.32 -17.83
C ASN A 216 2.60 -3.70 -17.89
N GLY A 217 1.56 -3.86 -18.71
CA GLY A 217 1.00 -5.14 -19.09
C GLY A 217 -0.13 -5.66 -18.22
N LEU A 218 -0.82 -4.78 -17.51
CA LEU A 218 -2.01 -5.11 -16.74
C LEU A 218 -3.28 -4.62 -17.46
N ILE A 219 -4.35 -5.36 -17.34
CA ILE A 219 -5.70 -5.03 -17.82
C ILE A 219 -6.52 -4.67 -16.59
N LEU A 220 -7.06 -3.47 -16.55
CA LEU A 220 -7.95 -3.03 -15.47
C LEU A 220 -9.29 -3.75 -15.60
N ASN A 221 -9.74 -4.38 -14.52
CA ASN A 221 -11.02 -5.09 -14.43
C ASN A 221 -12.07 -4.25 -13.69
N SER A 222 -11.67 -3.61 -12.59
CA SER A 222 -12.50 -2.63 -11.86
C SER A 222 -11.67 -1.52 -11.27
N PHE A 223 -12.33 -0.38 -11.07
CA PHE A 223 -11.87 0.77 -10.32
C PHE A 223 -13.08 1.33 -9.57
N ASP A 224 -12.99 1.40 -8.26
CA ASP A 224 -14.07 1.90 -7.41
C ASP A 224 -13.52 2.95 -6.44
N GLU A 225 -14.34 3.94 -6.08
CA GLU A 225 -14.02 5.00 -5.12
C GLU A 225 -15.00 4.94 -3.95
N PHE A 226 -14.50 5.27 -2.77
CA PHE A 226 -15.28 5.29 -1.53
C PHE A 226 -15.14 6.66 -0.87
N ASP A 227 -16.24 7.17 -0.35
CA ASP A 227 -16.32 8.44 0.38
C ASP A 227 -15.93 8.30 1.87
N TYR A 228 -15.37 7.16 2.26
CA TYR A 228 -14.94 6.86 3.62
C TYR A 228 -13.59 6.14 3.66
N SER A 229 -12.93 6.24 4.81
CA SER A 229 -11.77 5.42 5.17
C SER A 229 -12.23 4.25 6.05
N PRO A 230 -11.72 3.01 5.87
CA PRO A 230 -11.98 1.92 6.81
C PRO A 230 -11.19 2.06 8.11
N TYR A 231 -10.35 3.08 8.22
CA TYR A 231 -9.50 3.36 9.38
C TYR A 231 -9.72 4.76 9.92
N ASN A 232 -9.70 4.89 11.24
CA ASN A 232 -9.63 6.18 11.94
C ASN A 232 -8.18 6.68 12.02
N CYS A 233 -7.57 7.00 10.89
CA CYS A 233 -6.16 7.38 10.80
C CYS A 233 -5.92 8.88 10.49
N PHE A 234 -6.95 9.60 10.10
CA PHE A 234 -6.89 11.03 9.81
C PHE A 234 -7.34 11.88 11.01
N ASN A 235 -7.08 13.19 10.97
CA ASN A 235 -7.64 14.13 11.93
C ASN A 235 -9.09 14.47 11.57
N LYS A 236 -9.86 14.95 12.55
CA LYS A 236 -11.26 15.38 12.40
C LYS A 236 -12.19 14.35 11.74
N THR A 237 -11.90 13.07 11.93
CA THR A 237 -12.78 12.00 11.46
C THR A 237 -13.93 11.76 12.41
N ILE A 238 -15.09 11.41 11.84
CA ILE A 238 -16.24 10.82 12.55
C ILE A 238 -16.55 9.45 11.97
N GLU A 239 -17.05 8.55 12.80
CA GLU A 239 -17.55 7.26 12.36
C GLU A 239 -19.01 7.39 11.93
N VAL A 240 -19.26 7.24 10.63
CA VAL A 240 -20.60 7.38 10.02
C VAL A 240 -21.36 6.05 9.93
N ALA A 241 -20.62 4.94 9.97
CA ALA A 241 -21.11 3.57 10.08
C ALA A 241 -19.97 2.69 10.61
N PRO A 242 -20.20 1.45 11.08
CA PRO A 242 -19.16 0.59 11.62
C PRO A 242 -17.94 0.48 10.70
N ASN A 243 -16.77 0.91 11.17
CA ASN A 243 -15.51 0.98 10.44
C ASN A 243 -15.57 1.85 9.15
N LYS A 244 -16.40 2.89 9.12
CA LYS A 244 -16.47 3.86 8.03
C LYS A 244 -16.30 5.28 8.59
N TYR A 245 -15.17 5.89 8.28
CA TYR A 245 -14.76 7.18 8.82
C TYR A 245 -14.73 8.23 7.72
N GLN A 246 -15.33 9.38 7.96
CA GLN A 246 -15.32 10.55 7.06
C GLN A 246 -14.73 11.76 7.79
N ILE A 247 -14.22 12.74 7.06
CA ILE A 247 -13.79 14.03 7.64
C ILE A 247 -15.05 14.83 7.99
N GLU A 248 -15.27 15.13 9.26
CA GLU A 248 -16.51 15.68 9.81
C GLU A 248 -17.07 16.86 9.01
N HIS A 249 -16.25 17.88 8.71
CA HIS A 249 -16.71 19.08 8.01
C HIS A 249 -16.74 18.95 6.47
N LEU A 250 -16.18 17.89 5.93
CA LEU A 250 -16.23 17.58 4.49
C LEU A 250 -17.34 16.60 4.13
N ASP A 251 -17.91 15.89 5.10
CA ASP A 251 -18.91 14.84 4.87
C ASP A 251 -18.46 13.85 3.76
N ASN A 252 -19.35 13.47 2.87
CA ASN A 252 -19.11 12.63 1.70
C ASN A 252 -18.69 13.41 0.44
N LYS A 253 -18.11 14.62 0.58
CA LYS A 253 -17.78 15.49 -0.56
C LYS A 253 -16.47 15.13 -1.25
N ILE A 254 -15.62 14.31 -0.61
CA ILE A 254 -14.35 13.89 -1.17
C ILE A 254 -14.24 12.37 -1.18
N PRO A 255 -13.61 11.78 -2.21
CA PRO A 255 -13.22 10.38 -2.17
C PRO A 255 -12.07 10.22 -1.17
N MET A 256 -12.16 9.20 -0.30
CA MET A 256 -11.13 8.93 0.71
C MET A 256 -10.30 7.68 0.40
N VAL A 257 -10.89 6.73 -0.31
CA VAL A 257 -10.25 5.46 -0.69
C VAL A 257 -10.62 5.16 -2.13
N TYR A 258 -9.73 4.47 -2.83
CA TYR A 258 -10.02 3.86 -4.11
C TYR A 258 -9.47 2.43 -4.17
N THR A 259 -10.01 1.64 -5.08
CA THR A 259 -9.58 0.27 -5.29
C THR A 259 -9.35 -0.01 -6.76
N ILE A 260 -8.43 -0.94 -7.03
CA ILE A 260 -8.15 -1.44 -8.37
C ILE A 260 -8.10 -2.96 -8.32
N VAL A 261 -8.80 -3.60 -9.25
CA VAL A 261 -8.54 -4.98 -9.61
C VAL A 261 -8.02 -4.99 -11.04
N ALA A 262 -6.87 -5.61 -11.25
CA ALA A 262 -6.28 -5.75 -12.58
C ALA A 262 -5.78 -7.19 -12.78
N THR A 263 -5.74 -7.65 -14.02
CA THR A 263 -5.19 -8.97 -14.40
C THR A 263 -3.98 -8.82 -15.29
N LYS A 264 -3.02 -9.74 -15.16
CA LYS A 264 -1.89 -9.79 -16.07
C LYS A 264 -2.37 -10.12 -17.47
N LYS A 265 -1.99 -9.29 -18.44
CA LYS A 265 -2.26 -9.55 -19.86
C LYS A 265 -1.56 -10.84 -20.29
N GLU A 266 -2.29 -11.74 -20.89
CA GLU A 266 -1.65 -12.92 -21.51
C GLU A 266 -0.65 -12.48 -22.57
N ALA A 267 0.50 -13.16 -22.63
CA ALA A 267 1.46 -12.96 -23.70
C ALA A 267 0.83 -13.49 -25.00
N SER A 268 0.06 -12.63 -25.71
CA SER A 268 -0.34 -12.95 -27.06
C SER A 268 0.92 -12.95 -27.94
N LEU A 269 1.11 -13.95 -28.75
CA LEU A 269 2.05 -13.99 -29.87
C LEU A 269 1.64 -12.92 -30.91
N GLY A 270 1.87 -11.66 -30.65
CA GLY A 270 1.49 -10.56 -31.53
C GLY A 270 1.93 -9.22 -30.98
N LEU A 271 2.84 -8.59 -31.69
CA LEU A 271 3.31 -7.21 -31.68
C LEU A 271 2.71 -6.28 -30.58
N PHE A 272 3.55 -5.92 -29.62
CA PHE A 272 3.31 -4.83 -28.68
C PHE A 272 3.20 -3.50 -29.45
N PHE A 273 2.02 -3.03 -29.73
CA PHE A 273 1.74 -1.64 -29.97
C PHE A 273 1.48 -0.96 -28.61
N CYS A 274 2.51 -0.65 -27.87
CA CYS A 274 2.47 0.49 -26.98
C CYS A 274 2.60 1.70 -27.92
N GLY A 275 1.47 2.22 -28.37
CA GLY A 275 1.44 3.44 -29.17
C GLY A 275 2.13 4.57 -28.39
N ASN A 276 2.79 5.46 -29.12
CA ASN A 276 3.61 6.60 -28.70
C ASN A 276 2.96 7.61 -27.71
N TYR A 277 2.12 7.17 -26.77
CA TYR A 277 1.44 8.04 -25.79
C TYR A 277 2.20 8.22 -24.48
N CYS A 278 3.26 7.42 -24.23
CA CYS A 278 4.06 7.54 -23.01
C CYS A 278 5.19 8.60 -23.08
N VAL A 279 5.31 9.43 -24.14
CA VAL A 279 6.45 10.34 -24.33
C VAL A 279 6.12 11.82 -24.08
N TYR A 280 4.95 12.19 -23.60
CA TYR A 280 4.59 13.63 -23.54
C TYR A 280 4.57 14.29 -22.16
N HIS A 281 5.31 13.81 -21.16
CA HIS A 281 5.41 14.56 -19.89
C HIS A 281 6.83 14.65 -19.28
N ARG A 282 7.88 14.61 -20.09
CA ARG A 282 9.23 14.94 -19.57
C ARG A 282 9.97 15.88 -20.52
N ASN A 283 9.52 17.11 -20.67
CA ASN A 283 10.37 18.24 -21.07
C ASN A 283 9.54 19.52 -21.07
N PHE A 284 9.39 20.15 -19.93
CA PHE A 284 9.29 21.60 -19.83
C PHE A 284 10.29 22.04 -18.76
N ILE A 285 11.50 22.31 -19.22
CA ILE A 285 12.43 23.22 -18.57
C ILE A 285 12.11 24.59 -19.14
N VAL A 286 11.61 25.49 -18.32
CA VAL A 286 11.94 26.92 -18.37
C VAL A 286 12.07 27.38 -16.93
#